data_3b75b6909150b762dd037b4ca9770f9b
#
_entry.id   3b75b6909150b762dd037b4ca9770f9b
#
_cell.length_a   1.000
_cell.length_b   1.000
_cell.length_c   1.000
_cell.angle_alpha   90.00
_cell.angle_beta   90.00
_cell.angle_gamma   90.00
#
_symmetry.space_group_name_H-M   'P 1'
#
loop_
_entity.id
_entity.type
_entity.pdbx_description
1 polymer ?
#
loop_
_entity_poly.entity_id
_entity_poly.type
_entity_poly.pdbx_seq_one_letter_code
_entity_poly.pdbx_strand_id
1 'polypeptide(L)'
;MKKTRLEAFSDGVIAILITIMVLELKIPEGADFDALRPMLPHLLSYVLSFIYLAIYWNNHHHMLQATHRVNGTILWANAHLLFWLSLIPAATAWVGDHYRLSVPTAVYGSVLFFAGCAYFILQQCIIAQEEPDSELGRAIGKDIKGIVSAGLYALSVVLAFVNPILSDVIFVIVAAIWLVPDRRIESKSVLCAIDVALKQKLESFAGLYRCPPREDVGSKLLHSRETLVG
;
A
#
# COMPACT_ATOMS: atom_id res chain seq x y z
N MET A 1 -9.31 -2.65 15.66
CA MET A 1 -9.91 -1.72 14.65
C MET A 1 -10.34 -2.55 13.45
N LYS A 2 -11.38 -2.16 12.69
CA LYS A 2 -11.73 -2.86 11.44
C LYS A 2 -10.66 -2.57 10.37
N LYS A 3 -10.23 -3.58 9.64
CA LYS A 3 -9.26 -3.50 8.53
C LYS A 3 -9.61 -2.38 7.54
N THR A 4 -10.87 -2.32 7.10
CA THR A 4 -11.37 -1.31 6.15
C THR A 4 -11.16 0.14 6.61
N ARG A 5 -11.14 0.40 7.93
CA ARG A 5 -10.84 1.75 8.45
C ARG A 5 -9.36 2.09 8.33
N LEU A 6 -8.47 1.11 8.50
CA LEU A 6 -7.04 1.31 8.33
C LEU A 6 -6.70 1.56 6.86
N GLU A 7 -7.28 0.78 5.96
CA GLU A 7 -7.15 0.96 4.51
C GLU A 7 -7.61 2.36 4.09
N ALA A 8 -8.84 2.73 4.44
CA ALA A 8 -9.40 4.05 4.08
C ALA A 8 -8.60 5.23 4.65
N PHE A 9 -8.06 5.10 5.87
CA PHE A 9 -7.19 6.11 6.47
C PHE A 9 -5.87 6.26 5.70
N SER A 10 -5.21 5.14 5.40
CA SER A 10 -3.93 5.14 4.69
C SER A 10 -4.08 5.65 3.26
N ASP A 11 -5.13 5.22 2.54
CA ASP A 11 -5.45 5.69 1.19
C ASP A 11 -5.71 7.20 1.18
N GLY A 12 -6.47 7.70 2.18
CA GLY A 12 -6.73 9.13 2.35
C GLY A 12 -5.45 9.93 2.58
N VAL A 13 -4.55 9.45 3.43
CA VAL A 13 -3.27 10.12 3.69
C VAL A 13 -2.42 10.15 2.41
N ILE A 14 -2.24 9.02 1.71
CA ILE A 14 -1.41 8.97 0.51
C ILE A 14 -2.00 9.85 -0.61
N ALA A 15 -3.32 9.86 -0.78
CA ALA A 15 -3.98 10.74 -1.74
C ALA A 15 -3.73 12.23 -1.44
N ILE A 16 -3.77 12.61 -0.16
CA ILE A 16 -3.46 13.99 0.27
C ILE A 16 -1.99 14.32 -0.04
N LEU A 17 -1.04 13.41 0.21
CA LEU A 17 0.38 13.65 -0.08
C LEU A 17 0.61 13.92 -1.57
N ILE A 18 -0.04 13.15 -2.45
CA ILE A 18 0.03 13.35 -3.90
C ILE A 18 -0.51 14.74 -4.29
N THR A 19 -1.62 15.16 -3.70
CA THR A 19 -2.23 16.47 -4.01
C THR A 19 -1.43 17.64 -3.45
N ILE A 20 -0.81 17.50 -2.28
CA ILE A 20 0.09 18.54 -1.71
C ILE A 20 1.31 18.72 -2.62
N MET A 21 1.91 17.65 -3.13
CA MET A 21 3.07 17.76 -4.01
C MET A 21 2.82 18.59 -5.26
N VAL A 22 1.62 18.56 -5.83
CA VAL A 22 1.30 19.37 -7.03
C VAL A 22 1.22 20.87 -6.69
N LEU A 23 0.85 21.21 -5.46
CA LEU A 23 0.79 22.61 -5.00
C LEU A 23 2.18 23.23 -4.81
N GLU A 24 3.21 22.40 -4.63
CA GLU A 24 4.60 22.84 -4.54
C GLU A 24 5.22 23.17 -5.92
N LEU A 25 4.54 22.84 -7.03
CA LEU A 25 5.00 23.20 -8.37
C LEU A 25 4.82 24.72 -8.60
N LYS A 26 5.93 25.42 -8.73
CA LYS A 26 5.93 26.86 -9.00
C LYS A 26 5.46 27.12 -10.44
N ILE A 27 4.47 28.00 -10.59
CA ILE A 27 3.98 28.43 -11.90
C ILE A 27 5.03 29.37 -12.50
N PRO A 28 5.47 29.17 -13.77
CA PRO A 28 6.42 30.08 -14.43
C PRO A 28 5.83 31.47 -14.62
N GLU A 29 6.66 32.50 -14.47
CA GLU A 29 6.23 33.89 -14.63
C GLU A 29 6.03 34.31 -16.10
N GLY A 30 6.66 33.59 -17.06
CA GLY A 30 6.53 33.84 -18.49
C GLY A 30 5.44 32.99 -19.15
N ALA A 31 5.00 33.40 -20.36
CA ALA A 31 3.98 32.72 -21.15
C ALA A 31 4.57 31.97 -22.37
N ASP A 32 5.89 31.88 -22.48
CA ASP A 32 6.61 31.22 -23.56
C ASP A 32 7.22 29.88 -23.12
N PHE A 33 7.67 29.09 -24.08
CA PHE A 33 8.27 27.77 -23.81
C PHE A 33 9.61 27.89 -23.04
N ASP A 34 10.31 29.00 -23.14
CA ASP A 34 11.57 29.20 -22.41
C ASP A 34 11.35 29.40 -20.90
N ALA A 35 10.18 29.91 -20.52
CA ALA A 35 9.76 29.99 -19.11
C ALA A 35 9.57 28.61 -18.44
N LEU A 36 9.36 27.52 -19.20
CA LEU A 36 9.26 26.16 -18.67
C LEU A 36 10.61 25.55 -18.31
N ARG A 37 11.73 26.02 -18.87
CA ARG A 37 13.07 25.43 -18.62
C ARG A 37 13.46 25.41 -17.14
N PRO A 38 13.31 26.50 -16.37
CA PRO A 38 13.65 26.49 -14.95
C PRO A 38 12.71 25.62 -14.11
N MET A 39 11.52 25.30 -14.62
CA MET A 39 10.55 24.42 -13.95
C MET A 39 10.86 22.92 -14.14
N LEU A 40 11.67 22.54 -15.15
CA LEU A 40 11.95 21.13 -15.46
C LEU A 40 12.49 20.33 -14.27
N PRO A 41 13.44 20.80 -13.45
CA PRO A 41 13.92 20.04 -12.30
C PRO A 41 12.80 19.75 -11.27
N HIS A 42 11.94 20.73 -11.01
CA HIS A 42 10.79 20.58 -10.12
C HIS A 42 9.79 19.56 -10.67
N LEU A 43 9.48 19.64 -11.96
CA LEU A 43 8.57 18.71 -12.61
C LEU A 43 9.13 17.28 -12.61
N LEU A 44 10.42 17.10 -12.86
CA LEU A 44 11.06 15.77 -12.85
C LEU A 44 11.07 15.16 -11.45
N SER A 45 11.44 15.93 -10.41
CA SER A 45 11.39 15.46 -9.02
C SER A 45 9.96 15.16 -8.57
N TYR A 46 8.98 15.98 -8.98
CA TYR A 46 7.57 15.71 -8.74
C TYR A 46 7.12 14.40 -9.39
N VAL A 47 7.38 14.20 -10.68
CA VAL A 47 7.00 12.99 -11.41
C VAL A 47 7.61 11.74 -10.77
N LEU A 48 8.89 11.79 -10.41
CA LEU A 48 9.56 10.67 -9.74
C LEU A 48 8.92 10.38 -8.38
N SER A 49 8.64 11.38 -7.57
CA SER A 49 8.02 11.22 -6.25
C SER A 49 6.56 10.77 -6.34
N PHE A 50 5.81 11.22 -7.35
CA PHE A 50 4.48 10.71 -7.66
C PHE A 50 4.51 9.21 -7.96
N ILE A 51 5.47 8.77 -8.78
CA ILE A 51 5.67 7.34 -9.09
C ILE A 51 5.97 6.57 -7.80
N TYR A 52 6.84 7.08 -6.94
CA TYR A 52 7.12 6.44 -5.64
C TYR A 52 5.88 6.31 -4.76
N LEU A 53 5.11 7.38 -4.59
CA LEU A 53 3.88 7.30 -3.79
C LEU A 53 2.86 6.34 -4.40
N ALA A 54 2.74 6.30 -5.72
CA ALA A 54 1.87 5.35 -6.41
C ALA A 54 2.34 3.90 -6.19
N ILE A 55 3.66 3.64 -6.23
CA ILE A 55 4.24 2.32 -5.91
C ILE A 55 3.94 1.94 -4.47
N TYR A 56 4.18 2.84 -3.49
CA TYR A 56 3.87 2.58 -2.09
C TYR A 56 2.39 2.31 -1.89
N TRP A 57 1.50 3.11 -2.48
CA TRP A 57 0.06 2.92 -2.40
C TRP A 57 -0.35 1.55 -2.93
N ASN A 58 0.09 1.19 -4.13
CA ASN A 58 -0.27 -0.07 -4.76
C ASN A 58 0.18 -1.29 -3.93
N ASN A 59 1.44 -1.30 -3.49
CA ASN A 59 1.99 -2.40 -2.69
C ASN A 59 1.36 -2.46 -1.29
N HIS A 60 1.11 -1.32 -0.66
CA HIS A 60 0.42 -1.20 0.62
C HIS A 60 -1.01 -1.73 0.53
N HIS A 61 -1.75 -1.37 -0.51
CA HIS A 61 -3.10 -1.84 -0.76
C HIS A 61 -3.14 -3.38 -0.86
N HIS A 62 -2.29 -3.98 -1.69
CA HIS A 62 -2.23 -5.44 -1.83
C HIS A 62 -1.84 -6.13 -0.52
N MET A 63 -0.88 -5.58 0.22
CA MET A 63 -0.44 -6.13 1.50
C MET A 63 -1.55 -6.10 2.54
N LEU A 64 -2.31 -5.00 2.65
CA LEU A 64 -3.44 -4.92 3.56
C LEU A 64 -4.59 -5.82 3.10
N GLN A 65 -4.85 -5.95 1.81
CA GLN A 65 -5.89 -6.88 1.31
C GLN A 65 -5.64 -8.32 1.76
N ALA A 66 -4.39 -8.75 1.75
CA ALA A 66 -3.99 -10.08 2.18
C ALA A 66 -4.03 -10.30 3.70
N THR A 67 -4.17 -9.23 4.50
CA THR A 67 -4.19 -9.28 5.97
C THR A 67 -5.59 -9.63 6.49
N HIS A 68 -5.71 -10.63 7.38
CA HIS A 68 -6.98 -11.05 7.96
C HIS A 68 -7.34 -10.27 9.24
N ARG A 69 -6.35 -9.93 10.07
CA ARG A 69 -6.55 -9.28 11.37
C ARG A 69 -5.59 -8.11 11.56
N VAL A 70 -6.10 -7.00 12.12
CA VAL A 70 -5.30 -5.81 12.44
C VAL A 70 -5.21 -5.67 13.96
N ASN A 71 -3.98 -5.67 14.48
CA ASN A 71 -3.66 -5.43 15.88
C ASN A 71 -3.02 -4.07 16.10
N GLY A 72 -2.67 -3.75 17.36
CA GLY A 72 -2.01 -2.50 17.73
C GLY A 72 -0.62 -2.34 17.09
N THR A 73 0.13 -3.43 16.94
CA THR A 73 1.47 -3.41 16.33
C THR A 73 1.42 -3.01 14.87
N ILE A 74 0.48 -3.60 14.12
CA ILE A 74 0.25 -3.23 12.69
C ILE A 74 -0.17 -1.76 12.57
N LEU A 75 -1.02 -1.25 13.49
CA LEU A 75 -1.43 0.14 13.49
C LEU A 75 -0.23 1.10 13.64
N TRP A 76 0.65 0.82 14.59
CA TRP A 76 1.85 1.64 14.81
C TRP A 76 2.87 1.51 13.68
N ALA A 77 3.07 0.30 13.14
CA ALA A 77 3.94 0.10 11.99
C ALA A 77 3.40 0.83 10.75
N ASN A 78 2.08 0.83 10.53
CA ASN A 78 1.45 1.59 9.47
C ASN A 78 1.60 3.10 9.67
N ALA A 79 1.38 3.61 10.89
CA ALA A 79 1.59 5.02 11.20
C ALA A 79 3.06 5.44 10.99
N HIS A 80 4.02 4.58 11.32
CA HIS A 80 5.45 4.79 11.08
C HIS A 80 5.75 4.90 9.57
N LEU A 81 5.17 4.03 8.74
CA LEU A 81 5.29 4.15 7.29
C LEU A 81 4.71 5.48 6.79
N LEU A 82 3.48 5.81 7.17
CA LEU A 82 2.82 7.04 6.75
C LEU A 82 3.59 8.30 7.19
N PHE A 83 4.26 8.26 8.33
CA PHE A 83 5.14 9.34 8.77
C PHE A 83 6.27 9.59 7.76
N TRP A 84 7.00 8.55 7.35
CA TRP A 84 8.09 8.74 6.37
C TRP A 84 7.56 9.15 5.00
N LEU A 85 6.42 8.59 4.56
CA LEU A 85 5.79 9.02 3.32
C LEU A 85 5.37 10.49 3.36
N SER A 86 4.94 11.00 4.52
CA SER A 86 4.53 12.40 4.67
C SER A 86 5.65 13.42 4.50
N LEU A 87 6.91 12.98 4.58
CA LEU A 87 8.07 13.84 4.33
C LEU A 87 8.45 13.93 2.85
N ILE A 88 7.92 13.04 2.00
CA ILE A 88 8.25 13.02 0.56
C ILE A 88 7.91 14.36 -0.13
N PRO A 89 6.73 14.99 0.08
CA PRO A 89 6.42 16.27 -0.56
C PRO A 89 7.48 17.35 -0.27
N ALA A 90 7.83 17.54 1.00
CA ALA A 90 8.83 18.55 1.39
C ALA A 90 10.23 18.24 0.84
N ALA A 91 10.65 16.97 0.87
CA ALA A 91 11.94 16.56 0.31
C ALA A 91 11.97 16.75 -1.21
N THR A 92 10.86 16.48 -1.91
CA THR A 92 10.68 16.67 -3.35
C THR A 92 10.81 18.15 -3.74
N ALA A 93 10.12 19.03 -3.02
CA ALA A 93 10.20 20.47 -3.24
C ALA A 93 11.63 20.97 -3.05
N TRP A 94 12.31 20.53 -1.99
CA TRP A 94 13.68 20.94 -1.71
C TRP A 94 14.67 20.48 -2.79
N VAL A 95 14.58 19.24 -3.26
CA VAL A 95 15.40 18.75 -4.39
C VAL A 95 15.08 19.52 -5.67
N GLY A 96 13.83 19.82 -5.94
CA GLY A 96 13.40 20.60 -7.10
C GLY A 96 14.02 22.02 -7.10
N ASP A 97 13.97 22.71 -5.95
CA ASP A 97 14.56 24.05 -5.77
C ASP A 97 16.10 24.05 -5.84
N HIS A 98 16.73 22.94 -5.44
CA HIS A 98 18.17 22.82 -5.26
C HIS A 98 18.74 21.60 -5.99
N TYR A 99 18.29 21.39 -7.23
CA TYR A 99 18.77 20.25 -8.02
C TYR A 99 20.30 20.28 -8.16
N ARG A 100 20.91 19.10 -8.15
CA ARG A 100 22.37 18.91 -8.16
C ARG A 100 23.10 19.32 -6.88
N LEU A 101 22.42 19.69 -5.80
CA LEU A 101 23.06 19.90 -4.51
C LEU A 101 23.04 18.61 -3.68
N SER A 102 24.16 18.33 -3.00
CA SER A 102 24.37 17.08 -2.26
C SER A 102 23.39 16.90 -1.11
N VAL A 103 23.17 17.95 -0.31
CA VAL A 103 22.35 17.84 0.92
C VAL A 103 20.87 17.58 0.61
N PRO A 104 20.18 18.32 -0.28
CA PRO A 104 18.80 18.00 -0.63
C PRO A 104 18.64 16.59 -1.19
N THR A 105 19.53 16.16 -2.09
CA THR A 105 19.53 14.81 -2.68
C THR A 105 19.76 13.73 -1.62
N ALA A 106 20.69 13.93 -0.67
CA ALA A 106 20.93 13.00 0.43
C ALA A 106 19.72 12.88 1.38
N VAL A 107 19.06 14.02 1.69
CA VAL A 107 17.84 14.02 2.52
C VAL A 107 16.70 13.29 1.82
N TYR A 108 16.48 13.55 0.54
CA TYR A 108 15.48 12.84 -0.26
C TYR A 108 15.75 11.32 -0.26
N GLY A 109 16.99 10.89 -0.52
CA GLY A 109 17.40 9.48 -0.45
C GLY A 109 17.22 8.88 0.93
N SER A 110 17.48 9.65 2.00
CA SER A 110 17.25 9.21 3.39
C SER A 110 15.77 9.00 3.69
N VAL A 111 14.88 9.89 3.23
CA VAL A 111 13.43 9.73 3.37
C VAL A 111 12.96 8.47 2.67
N LEU A 112 13.41 8.21 1.43
CA LEU A 112 13.07 6.99 0.69
C LEU A 112 13.62 5.72 1.39
N PHE A 113 14.85 5.78 1.92
CA PHE A 113 15.45 4.69 2.68
C PHE A 113 14.62 4.33 3.91
N PHE A 114 14.27 5.32 4.73
CA PHE A 114 13.48 5.06 5.94
C PHE A 114 12.04 4.68 5.63
N ALA A 115 11.44 5.19 4.56
CA ALA A 115 10.14 4.74 4.07
C ALA A 115 10.18 3.25 3.67
N GLY A 116 11.25 2.82 2.98
CA GLY A 116 11.48 1.41 2.65
C GLY A 116 11.66 0.53 3.89
N CYS A 117 12.43 0.99 4.89
CA CYS A 117 12.57 0.30 6.18
C CYS A 117 11.24 0.19 6.92
N ALA A 118 10.44 1.27 6.95
CA ALA A 118 9.14 1.28 7.60
C ALA A 118 8.15 0.34 6.89
N TYR A 119 8.18 0.28 5.56
CA TYR A 119 7.40 -0.66 4.78
C TYR A 119 7.76 -2.11 5.12
N PHE A 120 9.06 -2.41 5.19
CA PHE A 120 9.55 -3.74 5.58
C PHE A 120 9.10 -4.11 7.01
N ILE A 121 9.18 -3.18 7.97
CA ILE A 121 8.69 -3.39 9.35
C ILE A 121 7.19 -3.71 9.34
N LEU A 122 6.38 -2.95 8.61
CA LEU A 122 4.95 -3.20 8.50
C LEU A 122 4.67 -4.59 7.92
N GLN A 123 5.39 -4.96 6.87
CA GLN A 123 5.31 -6.27 6.22
C GLN A 123 5.62 -7.40 7.21
N GLN A 124 6.70 -7.28 7.99
CA GLN A 124 7.08 -8.27 9.01
C GLN A 124 6.03 -8.37 10.15
N CYS A 125 5.46 -7.24 10.56
CA CYS A 125 4.39 -7.23 11.57
C CYS A 125 3.13 -7.95 11.08
N ILE A 126 2.81 -7.85 9.80
CA ILE A 126 1.68 -8.55 9.18
C ILE A 126 1.96 -10.05 9.10
N ILE A 127 3.14 -10.44 8.59
CA ILE A 127 3.53 -11.86 8.47
C ILE A 127 3.53 -12.54 9.84
N ALA A 128 4.03 -11.88 10.88
CA ALA A 128 4.08 -12.42 12.24
C ALA A 128 2.70 -12.66 12.87
N GLN A 129 1.63 -12.08 12.31
CA GLN A 129 0.24 -12.29 12.76
C GLN A 129 -0.49 -13.40 12.01
N GLU A 130 0.00 -13.79 10.86
CA GLU A 130 -0.58 -14.86 10.06
C GLU A 130 -0.05 -16.22 10.55
N GLU A 131 -0.77 -17.30 10.24
CA GLU A 131 -0.31 -18.64 10.61
C GLU A 131 1.01 -18.99 9.92
N PRO A 132 1.92 -19.78 10.58
CA PRO A 132 3.26 -20.09 10.04
C PRO A 132 3.25 -20.71 8.63
N ASP A 133 2.15 -21.36 8.26
CA ASP A 133 1.95 -21.97 6.94
C ASP A 133 1.07 -21.12 6.01
N SER A 134 0.78 -19.87 6.37
CA SER A 134 -0.06 -19.01 5.55
C SER A 134 0.55 -18.81 4.15
N GLU A 135 -0.31 -18.81 3.15
CA GLU A 135 0.09 -18.56 1.76
C GLU A 135 0.76 -17.19 1.59
N LEU A 136 0.37 -16.23 2.45
CA LEU A 136 0.95 -14.89 2.50
C LEU A 136 2.42 -14.93 2.96
N GLY A 137 2.73 -15.66 4.04
CA GLY A 137 4.11 -15.83 4.51
C GLY A 137 5.01 -16.48 3.47
N ARG A 138 4.49 -17.45 2.71
CA ARG A 138 5.21 -18.10 1.61
C ARG A 138 5.34 -17.20 0.37
N ALA A 139 4.33 -16.37 0.06
CA ALA A 139 4.33 -15.47 -1.10
C ALA A 139 5.29 -14.29 -0.92
N ILE A 140 5.33 -13.73 0.27
CA ILE A 140 6.23 -12.62 0.62
C ILE A 140 7.67 -13.13 0.78
N GLY A 141 7.89 -14.39 1.21
CA GLY A 141 9.15 -15.13 1.22
C GLY A 141 10.39 -14.26 1.46
N LYS A 142 11.47 -14.49 0.75
CA LYS A 142 12.64 -13.61 0.77
C LYS A 142 12.35 -12.35 -0.06
N ASP A 143 12.06 -11.22 0.59
CA ASP A 143 11.88 -9.92 -0.08
C ASP A 143 13.24 -9.37 -0.56
N ILE A 144 13.76 -10.01 -1.62
CA ILE A 144 15.04 -9.62 -2.23
C ILE A 144 14.92 -8.20 -2.81
N LYS A 145 13.77 -7.84 -3.38
CA LYS A 145 13.56 -6.49 -3.94
C LYS A 145 13.69 -5.42 -2.86
N GLY A 146 13.05 -5.63 -1.70
CA GLY A 146 13.12 -4.69 -0.57
C GLY A 146 14.54 -4.54 -0.04
N ILE A 147 15.28 -5.66 0.15
CA ILE A 147 16.66 -5.63 0.65
C ILE A 147 17.59 -4.92 -0.34
N VAL A 148 17.50 -5.25 -1.64
CA VAL A 148 18.31 -4.60 -2.70
C VAL A 148 17.99 -3.11 -2.77
N SER A 149 16.71 -2.73 -2.71
CA SER A 149 16.30 -1.32 -2.74
C SER A 149 16.83 -0.55 -1.53
N ALA A 150 16.78 -1.12 -0.33
CA ALA A 150 17.34 -0.50 0.87
C ALA A 150 18.86 -0.28 0.72
N GLY A 151 19.57 -1.27 0.21
CA GLY A 151 21.02 -1.13 -0.09
C GLY A 151 21.31 -0.03 -1.12
N LEU A 152 20.50 0.06 -2.19
CA LEU A 152 20.63 1.09 -3.21
C LEU A 152 20.30 2.48 -2.67
N TYR A 153 19.29 2.64 -1.81
CA TYR A 153 19.02 3.92 -1.15
C TYR A 153 20.15 4.34 -0.21
N ALA A 154 20.68 3.43 0.61
CA ALA A 154 21.82 3.72 1.47
C ALA A 154 23.05 4.15 0.64
N LEU A 155 23.31 3.47 -0.47
CA LEU A 155 24.37 3.83 -1.43
C LEU A 155 24.11 5.22 -2.04
N SER A 156 22.87 5.52 -2.43
CA SER A 156 22.51 6.79 -3.03
C SER A 156 22.77 7.97 -2.09
N VAL A 157 22.50 7.81 -0.78
CA VAL A 157 22.78 8.83 0.23
C VAL A 157 24.27 9.16 0.28
N VAL A 158 25.14 8.16 0.22
CA VAL A 158 26.60 8.35 0.20
C VAL A 158 27.03 8.99 -1.12
N LEU A 159 26.51 8.50 -2.24
CA LEU A 159 26.86 9.01 -3.57
C LEU A 159 26.37 10.43 -3.81
N ALA A 160 25.35 10.91 -3.10
CA ALA A 160 24.89 12.30 -3.17
C ALA A 160 26.01 13.31 -2.84
N PHE A 161 26.94 12.94 -1.94
CA PHE A 161 28.09 13.78 -1.59
C PHE A 161 29.26 13.68 -2.58
N VAL A 162 29.25 12.67 -3.46
CA VAL A 162 30.25 12.51 -4.54
C VAL A 162 29.72 13.16 -5.82
N ASN A 163 28.52 12.76 -6.23
CA ASN A 163 27.81 13.32 -7.40
C ASN A 163 26.31 13.08 -7.28
N PRO A 164 25.51 14.13 -7.05
CA PRO A 164 24.05 14.01 -6.91
C PRO A 164 23.36 13.31 -8.08
N ILE A 165 23.86 13.47 -9.31
CA ILE A 165 23.27 12.83 -10.50
C ILE A 165 23.33 11.31 -10.39
N LEU A 166 24.39 10.73 -9.78
CA LEU A 166 24.46 9.27 -9.58
C LEU A 166 23.36 8.79 -8.63
N SER A 167 23.03 9.58 -7.63
CA SER A 167 21.93 9.30 -6.71
C SER A 167 20.59 9.35 -7.42
N ASP A 168 20.36 10.36 -8.25
CA ASP A 168 19.12 10.50 -9.03
C ASP A 168 18.93 9.30 -9.98
N VAL A 169 20.00 8.82 -10.62
CA VAL A 169 19.97 7.60 -11.45
C VAL A 169 19.56 6.38 -10.62
N ILE A 170 20.10 6.24 -9.40
CA ILE A 170 19.70 5.14 -8.50
C ILE A 170 18.22 5.24 -8.14
N PHE A 171 17.72 6.43 -7.83
CA PHE A 171 16.28 6.61 -7.54
C PHE A 171 15.42 6.16 -8.74
N VAL A 172 15.78 6.55 -9.95
CA VAL A 172 15.06 6.12 -11.16
C VAL A 172 15.12 4.60 -11.34
N ILE A 173 16.29 3.99 -11.12
CA ILE A 173 16.47 2.52 -11.22
C ILE A 173 15.57 1.80 -10.20
N VAL A 174 15.56 2.24 -8.94
CA VAL A 174 14.73 1.62 -7.91
C VAL A 174 13.25 1.79 -8.23
N ALA A 175 12.81 2.97 -8.68
CA ALA A 175 11.44 3.17 -9.14
C ALA A 175 11.08 2.21 -10.28
N ALA A 176 11.96 2.03 -11.28
CA ALA A 176 11.75 1.10 -12.39
C ALA A 176 11.66 -0.37 -11.94
N ILE A 177 12.47 -0.79 -10.95
CA ILE A 177 12.38 -2.14 -10.36
C ILE A 177 11.00 -2.40 -9.74
N TRP A 178 10.42 -1.39 -9.08
CA TRP A 178 9.15 -1.51 -8.40
C TRP A 178 7.93 -1.24 -9.29
N LEU A 179 8.09 -0.55 -10.43
CA LEU A 179 7.03 -0.42 -11.44
C LEU A 179 6.62 -1.75 -12.07
N VAL A 180 7.54 -2.74 -12.08
CA VAL A 180 7.18 -4.10 -12.50
C VAL A 180 6.53 -4.80 -11.30
N PRO A 181 5.19 -5.01 -11.32
CA PRO A 181 4.49 -5.64 -10.21
C PRO A 181 5.09 -7.00 -9.89
N ASP A 182 5.11 -7.36 -8.61
CA ASP A 182 5.51 -8.71 -8.23
C ASP A 182 4.36 -9.67 -8.55
N ARG A 183 4.41 -10.29 -9.73
CA ARG A 183 3.40 -11.24 -10.22
C ARG A 183 3.04 -12.33 -9.22
N ARG A 184 3.90 -12.55 -8.21
CA ARG A 184 3.65 -13.52 -7.13
C ARG A 184 2.53 -13.08 -6.19
N ILE A 185 2.36 -11.78 -5.97
CA ILE A 185 1.31 -11.21 -5.12
C ILE A 185 0.02 -11.04 -5.94
N GLU A 186 0.12 -10.55 -7.16
CA GLU A 186 -1.01 -10.27 -8.03
C GLU A 186 -1.78 -11.54 -8.46
N SER A 187 -1.08 -12.60 -8.87
CA SER A 187 -1.72 -13.85 -9.29
C SER A 187 -2.48 -14.55 -8.16
N LYS A 188 -2.05 -14.37 -6.90
CA LYS A 188 -2.68 -14.99 -5.73
C LYS A 188 -3.85 -14.17 -5.19
N SER A 189 -3.81 -12.85 -5.30
CA SER A 189 -4.96 -12.00 -4.94
C SER A 189 -6.17 -12.27 -5.85
N VAL A 190 -5.93 -12.52 -7.13
CA VAL A 190 -6.99 -12.91 -8.08
C VAL A 190 -7.55 -14.31 -7.77
N LEU A 191 -6.69 -15.29 -7.45
CA LEU A 191 -7.11 -16.63 -7.06
C LEU A 191 -7.90 -16.62 -5.74
N CYS A 192 -7.46 -15.85 -4.74
CA CYS A 192 -8.17 -15.69 -3.47
C CYS A 192 -9.52 -15.00 -3.65
N ALA A 193 -9.60 -13.98 -4.51
CA ALA A 193 -10.87 -13.30 -4.83
C ALA A 193 -11.85 -14.25 -5.55
N ILE A 194 -11.36 -15.11 -6.46
CA ILE A 194 -12.17 -16.13 -7.14
C ILE A 194 -12.66 -17.17 -6.13
N ASP A 195 -11.83 -17.65 -5.22
CA ASP A 195 -12.18 -18.65 -4.22
C ASP A 195 -13.25 -18.13 -3.22
N VAL A 196 -13.11 -16.88 -2.78
CA VAL A 196 -14.12 -16.20 -1.94
C VAL A 196 -15.44 -16.02 -2.70
N ALA A 197 -15.40 -15.59 -3.95
CA ALA A 197 -16.60 -15.43 -4.79
C ALA A 197 -17.28 -16.78 -5.06
N LEU A 198 -16.50 -17.85 -5.27
CA LEU A 198 -17.02 -19.21 -5.44
C LEU A 198 -17.66 -19.73 -4.15
N LYS A 199 -17.03 -19.54 -3.00
CA LYS A 199 -17.60 -19.90 -1.68
C LYS A 199 -18.91 -19.17 -1.41
N GLN A 200 -18.96 -17.84 -1.63
CA GLN A 200 -20.20 -17.08 -1.48
C GLN A 200 -21.32 -17.57 -2.41
N LYS A 201 -20.97 -17.92 -3.64
CA LYS A 201 -21.94 -18.47 -4.59
C LYS A 201 -22.43 -19.85 -4.16
N LEU A 202 -21.53 -20.72 -3.68
CA LEU A 202 -21.88 -22.05 -3.16
C LEU A 202 -22.76 -21.95 -1.91
N GLU A 203 -22.46 -21.04 -0.97
CA GLU A 203 -23.28 -20.81 0.22
C GLU A 203 -24.66 -20.26 -0.13
N SER A 204 -24.74 -19.37 -1.13
CA SER A 204 -26.02 -18.88 -1.67
C SER A 204 -26.85 -20.00 -2.29
N PHE A 205 -26.24 -20.90 -3.07
CA PHE A 205 -26.90 -22.07 -3.63
C PHE A 205 -27.31 -23.06 -2.52
N ALA A 206 -26.47 -23.33 -1.53
CA ALA A 206 -26.80 -24.21 -0.39
C ALA A 206 -27.93 -23.63 0.46
N GLY A 207 -28.06 -22.31 0.57
CA GLY A 207 -29.17 -21.64 1.22
C GLY A 207 -30.50 -21.80 0.47
N LEU A 208 -30.48 -21.86 -0.86
CA LEU A 208 -31.67 -22.09 -1.70
C LEU A 208 -32.23 -23.53 -1.58
N TYR A 209 -31.37 -24.48 -1.23
CA TYR A 209 -31.77 -25.91 -1.06
C TYR A 209 -31.93 -26.31 0.40
N ARG A 210 -31.85 -25.39 1.35
CA ARG A 210 -32.15 -25.66 2.75
C ARG A 210 -33.67 -25.82 2.89
N CYS A 211 -34.14 -27.07 2.90
CA CYS A 211 -35.53 -27.38 3.22
C CYS A 211 -35.88 -26.67 4.54
N PRO A 212 -37.01 -25.95 4.62
CA PRO A 212 -37.47 -25.40 5.88
C PRO A 212 -37.62 -26.55 6.90
N PRO A 213 -37.32 -26.34 8.17
CA PRO A 213 -37.53 -27.38 9.18
C PRO A 213 -38.98 -27.81 9.11
N ARG A 214 -39.17 -29.13 9.02
CA ARG A 214 -40.50 -29.75 9.00
C ARG A 214 -41.23 -29.25 10.23
N GLU A 215 -42.17 -28.32 10.06
CA GLU A 215 -43.08 -27.96 11.14
C GLU A 215 -43.78 -29.24 11.56
N ASP A 216 -43.66 -29.57 12.84
CA ASP A 216 -44.27 -30.75 13.46
C ASP A 216 -45.79 -30.59 13.46
N VAL A 217 -46.41 -31.07 12.38
CA VAL A 217 -47.88 -31.05 12.19
C VAL A 217 -48.57 -31.85 13.27
N GLY A 218 -47.80 -32.64 14.06
CA GLY A 218 -48.33 -33.49 15.14
C GLY A 218 -48.81 -32.73 16.37
N SER A 219 -48.30 -31.57 16.66
CA SER A 219 -48.67 -30.82 17.90
C SER A 219 -49.96 -30.02 17.77
N LYS A 220 -50.38 -29.67 16.58
CA LYS A 220 -51.65 -28.94 16.36
C LYS A 220 -52.90 -29.85 16.38
N LEU A 221 -52.77 -31.14 16.18
CA LEU A 221 -53.89 -32.06 16.21
C LEU A 221 -54.26 -32.55 17.62
N LEU A 222 -53.38 -32.45 18.61
CA LEU A 222 -53.68 -32.80 20.01
C LEU A 222 -54.43 -31.70 20.76
N HIS A 223 -54.26 -30.42 20.40
CA HIS A 223 -54.93 -29.31 21.08
C HIS A 223 -56.39 -29.08 20.62
N SER A 224 -56.79 -29.62 19.47
CA SER A 224 -58.18 -29.53 18.98
C SER A 224 -59.11 -30.62 19.53
N ARG A 225 -58.62 -31.62 20.30
CA ARG A 225 -59.46 -32.64 20.90
C ARG A 225 -59.92 -32.37 22.34
N GLU A 226 -59.27 -31.41 23.00
CA GLU A 226 -59.69 -31.06 24.40
C GLU A 226 -60.75 -29.99 24.52
N THR A 227 -61.15 -29.36 23.42
CA THR A 227 -62.19 -28.28 23.45
C THR A 227 -63.57 -28.76 22.97
N LEU A 228 -63.79 -30.12 22.82
CA LEU A 228 -65.09 -30.68 22.39
C LEU A 228 -65.74 -31.58 23.41
N VAL A 229 -65.23 -31.67 24.66
CA VAL A 229 -65.92 -32.34 25.78
C VAL A 229 -65.83 -31.46 27.02
N GLY A 230 -66.81 -30.59 27.13
CA GLY A 230 -67.04 -29.73 28.27
C GLY A 230 -68.32 -28.96 28.04
#